data_e6d932f150b7a33e5c5b35731587cc4a
#
_entry.id   e6d932f150b7a33e5c5b35731587cc4a
#
_cell.length_a   1.000
_cell.length_b   1.000
_cell.length_c   1.000
_cell.angle_alpha   90.00
_cell.angle_beta   90.00
_cell.angle_gamma   90.00
#
_symmetry.space_group_name_H-M   'P 1'
#
loop_
_entity.id
_entity.type
_entity.pdbx_description
1 polymer ?
#
loop_
_entity_poly.entity_id
_entity_poly.type
_entity_poly.pdbx_seq_one_letter_code
_entity_poly.pdbx_strand_id
1 'polypeptide(L)'
;MKKTLSLLLFALLLAAALALPAFAETPVAEKNQLPAAGSVCTSCGEGRIHPLTASTPWKLCGTLPCEESVWHKDGGLERQVSYYRYCDHCQALHAYTETESRTAHLHDAYYQQKLRNGTL
;
A
#
# COMPACT_ATOMS: atom_id res chain seq x y z
N MET A 1 45.58 -26.85 -20.44
CA MET A 1 45.45 -25.98 -19.27
C MET A 1 44.56 -24.73 -19.48
N LYS A 2 44.46 -24.17 -20.70
CA LYS A 2 43.60 -22.97 -20.93
C LYS A 2 42.11 -23.23 -20.91
N LYS A 3 41.64 -24.45 -21.18
CA LYS A 3 40.19 -24.82 -21.22
C LYS A 3 39.58 -25.06 -19.84
N THR A 4 40.38 -25.51 -18.88
CA THR A 4 39.89 -25.77 -17.50
C THR A 4 39.73 -24.49 -16.70
N LEU A 5 40.53 -23.45 -16.98
CA LEU A 5 40.45 -22.16 -16.30
C LEU A 5 39.19 -21.39 -16.68
N SER A 6 38.73 -21.53 -17.94
CA SER A 6 37.53 -20.88 -18.44
C SER A 6 36.24 -21.46 -17.81
N LEU A 7 36.25 -22.78 -17.57
CA LEU A 7 35.11 -23.45 -16.91
C LEU A 7 34.96 -23.06 -15.44
N LEU A 8 36.09 -22.86 -14.74
CA LEU A 8 36.06 -22.42 -13.33
C LEU A 8 35.58 -20.97 -13.17
N LEU A 9 35.96 -20.09 -14.12
CA LEU A 9 35.49 -18.71 -14.14
C LEU A 9 33.99 -18.61 -14.42
N PHE A 10 33.44 -19.49 -15.28
CA PHE A 10 32.01 -19.53 -15.57
C PHE A 10 31.19 -20.05 -14.38
N ALA A 11 31.69 -21.03 -13.63
CA ALA A 11 31.06 -21.57 -12.44
C ALA A 11 31.02 -20.54 -11.29
N LEU A 12 32.07 -19.70 -11.15
CA LEU A 12 32.10 -18.63 -10.15
C LEU A 12 31.14 -17.49 -10.49
N LEU A 13 30.96 -17.16 -11.76
CA LEU A 13 29.99 -16.14 -12.20
C LEU A 13 28.52 -16.59 -12.01
N LEU A 14 28.22 -17.88 -12.16
CA LEU A 14 26.90 -18.42 -11.95
C LEU A 14 26.52 -18.45 -10.47
N ALA A 15 27.48 -18.65 -9.57
CA ALA A 15 27.22 -18.66 -8.11
C ALA A 15 26.95 -17.26 -7.54
N ALA A 16 27.45 -16.20 -8.18
CA ALA A 16 27.20 -14.82 -7.75
C ALA A 16 25.81 -14.29 -8.14
N ALA A 17 25.13 -14.93 -9.10
CA ALA A 17 23.82 -14.49 -9.59
C ALA A 17 22.63 -14.97 -8.70
N LEU A 18 22.87 -15.83 -7.72
CA LEU A 18 21.81 -16.38 -6.85
C LEU A 18 21.68 -15.68 -5.47
N ALA A 19 22.51 -14.69 -5.20
CA ALA A 19 22.40 -13.86 -4.01
C ALA A 19 21.55 -12.61 -4.31
N LEU A 20 20.30 -12.81 -4.79
CA LEU A 20 19.30 -11.75 -4.70
C LEU A 20 19.00 -11.57 -3.23
N PRO A 21 19.13 -10.34 -2.66
CA PRO A 21 18.59 -10.08 -1.34
C PRO A 21 17.10 -10.41 -1.43
N ALA A 22 16.65 -11.40 -0.68
CA ALA A 22 15.24 -11.55 -0.40
C ALA A 22 14.80 -10.22 0.20
N PHE A 23 14.06 -9.40 -0.57
CA PHE A 23 13.30 -8.32 0.00
C PHE A 23 12.41 -8.99 1.02
N ALA A 24 12.75 -8.84 2.30
CA ALA A 24 11.87 -9.23 3.38
C ALA A 24 10.60 -8.40 3.17
N GLU A 25 9.57 -9.03 2.64
CA GLU A 25 8.22 -8.49 2.66
C GLU A 25 7.95 -8.21 4.14
N THR A 26 7.90 -6.94 4.50
CA THR A 26 7.45 -6.53 5.82
C THR A 26 6.06 -7.14 5.97
N PRO A 27 5.82 -7.99 6.96
CA PRO A 27 4.52 -8.62 7.13
C PRO A 27 3.50 -7.49 7.27
N VAL A 28 2.57 -7.41 6.33
CA VAL A 28 1.42 -6.51 6.43
C VAL A 28 0.64 -6.98 7.63
N ALA A 29 0.73 -6.25 8.72
CA ALA A 29 0.00 -6.57 9.94
C ALA A 29 -1.51 -6.47 9.64
N GLU A 30 -2.29 -7.44 10.10
CA GLU A 30 -3.75 -7.30 10.07
C GLU A 30 -4.17 -6.13 10.97
N LYS A 31 -5.27 -5.46 10.59
CA LYS A 31 -5.84 -4.32 11.33
C LYS A 31 -5.96 -4.56 12.85
N ASN A 32 -6.27 -5.79 13.23
CA ASN A 32 -6.46 -6.22 14.62
C ASN A 32 -5.13 -6.44 15.38
N GLN A 33 -3.99 -6.42 14.68
CA GLN A 33 -2.67 -6.64 15.28
C GLN A 33 -1.90 -5.34 15.54
N LEU A 34 -2.49 -4.19 15.17
CA LEU A 34 -1.86 -2.91 15.45
C LEU A 34 -1.92 -2.62 16.96
N PRO A 35 -0.81 -2.18 17.58
CA PRO A 35 -0.81 -1.79 18.97
C PRO A 35 -1.78 -0.63 19.22
N ALA A 36 -2.39 -0.59 20.38
CA ALA A 36 -3.35 0.46 20.74
C ALA A 36 -2.67 1.84 20.76
N ALA A 37 -3.34 2.85 20.22
CA ALA A 37 -2.87 4.22 20.31
C ALA A 37 -2.76 4.66 21.79
N GLY A 38 -1.66 5.32 22.16
CA GLY A 38 -1.38 5.75 23.52
C GLY A 38 -0.84 4.66 24.46
N SER A 39 -0.80 3.39 24.01
CA SER A 39 -0.18 2.31 24.80
C SER A 39 1.34 2.47 24.90
N VAL A 40 1.94 1.81 25.91
CA VAL A 40 3.40 1.72 26.01
C VAL A 40 3.91 0.83 24.89
N CYS A 41 5.01 1.24 24.27
CA CYS A 41 5.65 0.46 23.21
C CYS A 41 6.23 -0.85 23.77
N THR A 42 5.81 -1.98 23.21
CA THR A 42 6.30 -3.30 23.63
C THR A 42 7.75 -3.57 23.21
N SER A 43 8.26 -2.82 22.22
CA SER A 43 9.63 -3.00 21.71
C SER A 43 10.68 -2.34 22.60
N CYS A 44 10.40 -1.19 23.19
CA CYS A 44 11.36 -0.49 24.05
C CYS A 44 10.89 -0.34 25.51
N GLY A 45 9.60 -0.51 25.80
CA GLY A 45 9.04 -0.39 27.14
C GLY A 45 8.92 1.04 27.69
N GLU A 46 9.42 2.06 26.96
CA GLU A 46 9.49 3.45 27.44
C GLU A 46 8.62 4.41 26.64
N GLY A 47 8.60 4.28 25.30
CA GLY A 47 7.86 5.18 24.41
C GLY A 47 6.37 4.90 24.36
N ARG A 48 5.64 5.84 23.78
CA ARG A 48 4.20 5.74 23.53
C ARG A 48 3.93 5.51 22.06
N ILE A 49 2.85 4.79 21.78
CA ILE A 49 2.39 4.49 20.43
C ILE A 49 1.47 5.62 19.93
N HIS A 50 1.86 6.22 18.83
CA HIS A 50 1.10 7.30 18.16
C HIS A 50 0.46 6.81 16.87
N PRO A 51 -0.80 7.18 16.59
CA PRO A 51 -1.48 6.87 15.34
C PRO A 51 -1.13 7.89 14.26
N LEU A 52 -0.97 7.42 13.03
CA LEU A 52 -0.91 8.24 11.83
C LEU A 52 -1.72 7.55 10.74
N THR A 53 -2.47 8.33 9.95
CA THR A 53 -3.25 7.81 8.83
C THR A 53 -2.90 8.61 7.58
N ALA A 54 -2.66 7.91 6.48
CA ALA A 54 -2.45 8.50 5.17
C ALA A 54 -3.38 7.84 4.16
N SER A 55 -3.84 8.58 3.16
CA SER A 55 -4.66 8.03 2.09
C SER A 55 -4.23 8.56 0.73
N THR A 56 -4.36 7.70 -0.28
CA THR A 56 -4.21 8.13 -1.68
C THR A 56 -5.47 8.89 -2.13
N PRO A 57 -5.39 9.68 -3.19
CA PRO A 57 -6.56 10.20 -3.86
C PRO A 57 -7.50 9.07 -4.33
N TRP A 58 -8.79 9.37 -4.44
CA TRP A 58 -9.75 8.48 -5.05
C TRP A 58 -9.43 8.28 -6.54
N LYS A 59 -9.50 7.03 -7.00
CA LYS A 59 -9.34 6.65 -8.40
C LYS A 59 -10.60 5.99 -8.93
N LEU A 60 -10.97 6.31 -10.16
CA LEU A 60 -12.04 5.61 -10.86
C LEU A 60 -11.54 4.24 -11.30
N CYS A 61 -12.18 3.16 -10.82
CA CYS A 61 -11.81 1.78 -11.11
C CYS A 61 -12.75 1.10 -12.12
N GLY A 62 -13.91 1.69 -12.36
CA GLY A 62 -14.89 1.15 -13.30
C GLY A 62 -16.19 1.92 -13.28
N THR A 63 -17.12 1.50 -14.14
CA THR A 63 -18.46 2.08 -14.23
C THR A 63 -19.50 1.02 -13.89
N LEU A 64 -20.54 1.44 -13.17
CA LEU A 64 -21.67 0.63 -12.74
C LEU A 64 -22.96 1.22 -13.31
N PRO A 65 -24.04 0.42 -13.47
CA PRO A 65 -25.36 0.97 -13.74
C PRO A 65 -25.77 1.92 -12.62
N CYS A 66 -26.33 3.08 -12.97
CA CYS A 66 -26.88 4.00 -11.98
C CYS A 66 -28.27 3.51 -11.53
N GLU A 67 -28.49 3.44 -10.22
CA GLU A 67 -29.79 3.03 -9.66
C GLU A 67 -30.91 4.07 -9.90
N GLU A 68 -30.54 5.35 -10.05
CA GLU A 68 -31.47 6.45 -10.24
C GLU A 68 -31.89 6.63 -11.72
N SER A 69 -31.09 6.15 -12.66
CA SER A 69 -31.35 6.35 -14.10
C SER A 69 -30.68 5.30 -14.97
N VAL A 70 -31.47 4.68 -15.83
CA VAL A 70 -30.99 3.72 -16.83
C VAL A 70 -30.09 4.36 -17.90
N TRP A 71 -30.12 5.68 -18.03
CA TRP A 71 -29.35 6.44 -19.02
C TRP A 71 -28.00 6.92 -18.50
N HIS A 72 -27.78 6.81 -17.18
CA HIS A 72 -26.55 7.27 -16.54
C HIS A 72 -25.75 6.08 -16.02
N LYS A 73 -24.49 6.34 -15.75
CA LYS A 73 -23.59 5.38 -15.10
C LYS A 73 -22.98 6.01 -13.88
N ASP A 74 -22.81 5.19 -12.86
CA ASP A 74 -22.05 5.50 -11.66
C ASP A 74 -20.61 5.05 -11.83
N GLY A 75 -19.72 5.65 -11.05
CA GLY A 75 -18.31 5.26 -10.98
C GLY A 75 -18.02 4.47 -9.71
N GLY A 76 -17.34 3.34 -9.84
CA GLY A 76 -16.66 2.71 -8.73
C GLY A 76 -15.37 3.47 -8.43
N LEU A 77 -15.25 4.05 -7.25
CA LEU A 77 -14.06 4.75 -6.79
C LEU A 77 -13.36 3.92 -5.73
N GLU A 78 -12.03 3.87 -5.79
CA GLU A 78 -11.20 3.21 -4.80
C GLU A 78 -10.05 4.10 -4.36
N ARG A 79 -9.61 3.93 -3.12
CA ARG A 79 -8.38 4.51 -2.59
C ARG A 79 -7.71 3.57 -1.61
N GLN A 80 -6.41 3.74 -1.44
CA GLN A 80 -5.64 3.07 -0.39
C GLN A 80 -5.60 3.95 0.85
N VAL A 81 -5.88 3.35 2.00
CA VAL A 81 -5.75 4.00 3.30
C VAL A 81 -4.75 3.21 4.12
N SER A 82 -3.68 3.88 4.55
CA SER A 82 -2.62 3.29 5.36
C SER A 82 -2.69 3.82 6.78
N TYR A 83 -2.77 2.91 7.72
CA TYR A 83 -2.77 3.19 9.15
C TYR A 83 -1.40 2.83 9.72
N TYR A 84 -0.79 3.76 10.40
CA TYR A 84 0.50 3.59 11.04
C TYR A 84 0.38 3.69 12.54
N ARG A 85 1.23 2.97 13.23
CA ARG A 85 1.47 3.08 14.67
C ARG A 85 2.96 3.18 14.87
N TYR A 86 3.43 4.30 15.37
CA TYR A 86 4.85 4.52 15.62
C TYR A 86 5.12 4.84 17.09
N CYS A 87 6.28 4.43 17.56
CA CYS A 87 6.76 4.78 18.88
C CYS A 87 7.57 6.07 18.83
N ASP A 88 7.30 7.00 19.73
CA ASP A 88 8.01 8.28 19.83
C ASP A 88 9.44 8.15 20.37
N HIS A 89 9.78 7.03 21.00
CA HIS A 89 11.11 6.80 21.57
C HIS A 89 12.01 5.95 20.65
N CYS A 90 11.63 4.72 20.34
CA CYS A 90 12.46 3.81 19.52
C CYS A 90 12.13 3.82 18.03
N GLN A 91 11.10 4.57 17.63
CA GLN A 91 10.60 4.69 16.25
C GLN A 91 10.14 3.36 15.62
N ALA A 92 9.88 2.33 16.44
CA ALA A 92 9.24 1.12 15.94
C ALA A 92 7.95 1.46 15.20
N LEU A 93 7.78 0.91 14.00
CA LEU A 93 6.68 1.21 13.09
C LEU A 93 5.88 -0.05 12.80
N HIS A 94 4.58 0.04 12.97
CA HIS A 94 3.61 -0.95 12.51
C HIS A 94 2.69 -0.29 11.48
N ALA A 95 2.41 -1.00 10.40
CA ALA A 95 1.58 -0.48 9.32
C ALA A 95 0.54 -1.51 8.88
N TYR A 96 -0.62 -1.01 8.51
CA TYR A 96 -1.71 -1.76 7.89
C TYR A 96 -2.31 -0.92 6.77
N THR A 97 -2.61 -1.53 5.64
CA THR A 97 -3.22 -0.83 4.50
C THR A 97 -4.50 -1.56 4.09
N GLU A 98 -5.56 -0.80 3.86
CA GLU A 98 -6.82 -1.31 3.33
C GLU A 98 -7.25 -0.51 2.10
N THR A 99 -8.06 -1.16 1.25
CA THR A 99 -8.72 -0.49 0.12
C THR A 99 -10.11 -0.07 0.55
N GLU A 100 -10.40 1.22 0.46
CA GLU A 100 -11.75 1.74 0.59
C GLU A 100 -12.39 1.90 -0.77
N SER A 101 -13.65 1.48 -0.89
CA SER A 101 -14.44 1.59 -2.11
C SER A 101 -15.72 2.38 -1.86
N ARG A 102 -16.15 3.16 -2.84
CA ARG A 102 -17.43 3.86 -2.84
C ARG A 102 -17.98 4.02 -4.25
N THR A 103 -19.28 4.22 -4.34
CA THR A 103 -19.94 4.58 -5.60
C THR A 103 -20.11 6.09 -5.69
N ALA A 104 -19.95 6.64 -6.89
CA ALA A 104 -20.15 8.05 -7.17
C ALA A 104 -21.05 8.23 -8.40
N HIS A 105 -22.00 9.14 -8.31
CA HIS A 105 -22.86 9.51 -9.44
C HIS A 105 -22.06 10.38 -10.41
N LEU A 106 -21.48 9.76 -11.45
CA LEU A 106 -20.61 10.44 -12.41
C LEU A 106 -21.32 11.54 -13.23
N HIS A 107 -22.64 11.53 -13.28
CA HIS A 107 -23.44 12.58 -13.92
C HIS A 107 -23.59 13.85 -13.08
N ASP A 108 -23.22 13.83 -11.80
CA ASP A 108 -23.22 15.02 -10.96
C ASP A 108 -22.17 16.04 -11.45
N ALA A 109 -22.52 17.31 -11.43
CA ALA A 109 -21.64 18.41 -11.91
C ALA A 109 -20.27 18.38 -11.25
N TYR A 110 -20.19 18.04 -9.98
CA TYR A 110 -18.94 17.91 -9.22
C TYR A 110 -18.01 16.86 -9.86
N TYR A 111 -18.51 15.65 -10.12
CA TYR A 111 -17.72 14.57 -10.69
C TYR A 111 -17.38 14.83 -12.16
N GLN A 112 -18.30 15.43 -12.91
CA GLN A 112 -18.05 15.85 -14.30
C GLN A 112 -16.89 16.86 -14.38
N GLN A 113 -16.82 17.79 -13.45
CA GLN A 113 -15.70 18.73 -13.38
C GLN A 113 -14.38 18.03 -13.04
N LYS A 114 -14.40 17.09 -12.09
CA LYS A 114 -13.23 16.31 -11.71
C LYS A 114 -12.70 15.47 -12.87
N LEU A 115 -13.58 14.81 -13.60
CA LEU A 115 -13.23 14.04 -14.81
C LEU A 115 -12.58 14.94 -15.88
N ARG A 116 -13.16 16.12 -16.14
CA ARG A 116 -12.58 17.08 -17.10
C ARG A 116 -11.19 17.55 -16.69
N ASN A 117 -10.95 17.69 -15.41
CA ASN A 117 -9.66 18.15 -14.86
C ASN A 117 -8.63 17.02 -14.67
N GLY A 118 -9.01 15.76 -14.95
CA GLY A 118 -8.14 14.60 -14.72
C GLY A 118 -7.78 14.39 -13.24
N THR A 119 -8.65 14.80 -12.31
CA THR A 119 -8.41 14.72 -10.86
C THR A 119 -9.23 13.64 -10.16
N LEU A 120 -9.71 12.66 -10.93
CA LEU A 120 -10.48 11.51 -10.46
C LEU A 120 -9.79 10.24 -10.88
#